data_7561a5d6755da0ed5ff9555bb4da2ff8
#
_entry.id   7561a5d6755da0ed5ff9555bb4da2ff8
#
_cell.length_a   1.000
_cell.length_b   1.000
_cell.length_c   1.000
_cell.angle_alpha   90.00
_cell.angle_beta   90.00
_cell.angle_gamma   90.00
#
_symmetry.space_group_name_H-M   'P 1'
#
loop_
_entity.id
_entity.type
_entity.pdbx_description
1 polymer ?
#
loop_
_entity_poly.entity_id
_entity_poly.type
_entity_poly.pdbx_seq_one_letter_code
_entity_poly.pdbx_strand_id
1 'polypeptide(L)'
;AHLEHLVDHNEMEYFQEAVEYLKINGISNPATEKIMNTEQKHSACGCPGSKEMSFAADEQLEEDEAGKRKSYLTQWPVQFHLVSPYANYYQNSHLLLTADCVPFSYPDYHKDFLKDKSLAVACPKLDSNQQVYLDKLLAMINEANLRSITVMIMQVPCCGGLYQLAQNAIQQSGKIIPLKVIVIGINGEVLKE
;
A
#
# COMPACT_ATOMS: atom_id res chain seq x y z
N ALA A 1 22.14 -17.37 1.29
CA ALA A 1 20.89 -17.22 0.51
C ALA A 1 19.66 -17.12 1.44
N HIS A 2 19.28 -18.19 2.20
CA HIS A 2 18.01 -18.15 2.98
C HIS A 2 18.07 -17.18 4.18
N LEU A 3 19.16 -17.17 4.94
CA LEU A 3 19.34 -16.23 6.06
C LEU A 3 19.43 -14.78 5.61
N GLU A 4 20.07 -14.51 4.50
CA GLU A 4 20.11 -13.17 3.88
C GLU A 4 18.70 -12.72 3.49
N HIS A 5 17.91 -13.62 2.93
CA HIS A 5 16.52 -13.34 2.57
C HIS A 5 15.65 -12.97 3.79
N LEU A 6 15.81 -13.65 4.92
CA LEU A 6 15.09 -13.31 6.16
C LEU A 6 15.45 -11.90 6.67
N VAL A 7 16.72 -11.51 6.55
CA VAL A 7 17.17 -10.16 6.91
C VAL A 7 16.64 -9.11 5.95
N ASP A 8 16.67 -9.39 4.65
CA ASP A 8 16.19 -8.48 3.61
C ASP A 8 14.68 -8.20 3.74
N HIS A 9 13.91 -9.16 4.26
CA HIS A 9 12.49 -9.02 4.54
C HIS A 9 12.15 -8.58 5.96
N ASN A 10 13.18 -8.21 6.76
CA ASN A 10 13.03 -7.79 8.17
C ASN A 10 12.36 -8.84 9.08
N GLU A 11 12.47 -10.13 8.72
CA GLU A 11 11.94 -11.27 9.47
C GLU A 11 12.95 -11.70 10.55
N MET A 12 13.23 -10.80 11.49
CA MET A 12 14.31 -10.96 12.47
C MET A 12 14.05 -12.08 13.51
N GLU A 13 12.80 -12.39 13.82
CA GLU A 13 12.45 -13.51 14.70
C GLU A 13 12.85 -14.85 14.08
N TYR A 14 12.43 -15.09 12.84
CA TYR A 14 12.82 -16.29 12.09
C TYR A 14 14.31 -16.37 11.79
N PHE A 15 14.96 -15.22 11.60
CA PHE A 15 16.41 -15.17 11.47
C PHE A 15 17.10 -15.63 12.77
N GLN A 16 16.67 -15.16 13.94
CA GLN A 16 17.23 -15.53 15.22
C GLN A 16 17.01 -17.02 15.52
N GLU A 17 15.81 -17.55 15.29
CA GLU A 17 15.51 -18.98 15.42
C GLU A 17 16.41 -19.84 14.51
N ALA A 18 16.59 -19.44 13.27
CA ALA A 18 17.44 -20.15 12.32
C ALA A 18 18.91 -20.14 12.76
N VAL A 19 19.43 -19.02 13.27
CA VAL A 19 20.80 -18.90 13.78
C VAL A 19 20.99 -19.77 15.03
N GLU A 20 20.02 -19.79 15.93
CA GLU A 20 20.06 -20.61 17.13
C GLU A 20 20.03 -22.11 16.79
N TYR A 21 19.18 -22.53 15.86
CA TYR A 21 19.15 -23.89 15.34
C TYR A 21 20.50 -24.33 14.76
N LEU A 22 21.14 -23.47 13.95
CA LEU A 22 22.45 -23.73 13.37
C LEU A 22 23.54 -23.91 14.45
N LYS A 23 23.51 -23.07 15.50
CA LYS A 23 24.42 -23.15 16.64
C LYS A 23 24.27 -24.45 17.43
N ILE A 24 23.02 -24.81 17.74
CA ILE A 24 22.71 -26.04 18.53
C ILE A 24 23.17 -27.29 17.74
N ASN A 25 23.05 -27.31 16.42
CA ASN A 25 23.40 -28.44 15.58
C ASN A 25 24.87 -28.40 15.08
N GLY A 26 25.70 -27.44 15.54
CA GLY A 26 27.11 -27.34 15.16
C GLY A 26 27.36 -27.05 13.69
N ILE A 27 26.39 -26.45 12.99
CA ILE A 27 26.48 -26.12 11.56
C ILE A 27 27.04 -24.71 11.43
N SER A 28 28.29 -24.58 10.96
CA SER A 28 28.88 -23.28 10.68
C SER A 28 28.33 -22.70 9.36
N ASN A 29 27.90 -21.46 9.39
CA ASN A 29 27.46 -20.77 8.19
C ASN A 29 28.17 -19.41 8.08
N PRO A 30 29.05 -19.21 7.05
CA PRO A 30 29.79 -17.96 6.89
C PRO A 30 28.94 -16.72 6.66
N ALA A 31 27.66 -16.88 6.31
CA ALA A 31 26.73 -15.77 6.16
C ALA A 31 26.31 -15.16 7.51
N THR A 32 26.32 -15.94 8.62
CA THR A 32 25.98 -15.44 9.95
C THR A 32 27.01 -14.46 10.50
N GLU A 33 28.29 -14.68 10.23
CA GLU A 33 29.36 -13.78 10.66
C GLU A 33 29.38 -12.45 9.91
N LYS A 34 29.01 -12.45 8.62
CA LYS A 34 28.89 -11.23 7.82
C LYS A 34 27.72 -10.36 8.21
N ILE A 35 26.57 -10.97 8.52
CA ILE A 35 25.34 -10.25 8.85
C ILE A 35 25.42 -9.62 10.25
N MET A 36 26.05 -10.29 11.23
CA MET A 36 26.24 -9.76 12.58
C MET A 36 27.21 -8.56 12.66
N ASN A 37 28.07 -8.37 11.66
CA ASN A 37 29.05 -7.27 11.61
C ASN A 37 28.62 -6.08 10.74
N THR A 38 27.42 -6.13 10.12
CA THR A 38 26.93 -5.03 9.30
C THR A 38 25.95 -4.21 10.15
N GLU A 39 26.40 -3.06 10.64
CA GLU A 39 25.52 -2.03 11.23
C GLU A 39 24.36 -1.74 10.26
N GLN A 40 23.16 -1.63 10.83
CA GLN A 40 21.89 -1.38 10.17
C GLN A 40 21.96 -0.24 9.15
N LYS A 41 22.27 -0.56 7.90
CA LYS A 41 21.79 0.23 6.79
C LYS A 41 20.44 -0.35 6.39
N HIS A 42 19.39 0.40 6.62
CA HIS A 42 18.08 0.13 6.03
C HIS A 42 18.23 0.10 4.51
N SER A 43 18.60 -1.03 3.94
CA SER A 43 18.53 -1.24 2.50
C SER A 43 17.10 -1.65 2.20
N ALA A 44 16.40 -0.79 1.46
CA ALA A 44 15.12 -1.11 0.87
C ALA A 44 15.21 -2.49 0.20
N CYS A 45 14.25 -3.36 0.49
CA CYS A 45 14.11 -4.67 -0.13
C CYS A 45 14.32 -4.56 -1.64
N GLY A 46 15.36 -5.21 -2.17
CA GLY A 46 15.76 -5.13 -3.58
C GLY A 46 14.79 -5.87 -4.55
N CYS A 47 13.60 -6.22 -4.09
CA CYS A 47 12.58 -6.83 -4.95
C CYS A 47 12.08 -5.81 -5.99
N PRO A 48 12.17 -6.09 -7.31
CA PRO A 48 11.72 -5.17 -8.35
C PRO A 48 10.26 -4.75 -8.19
N GLY A 49 9.43 -5.58 -7.56
CA GLY A 49 8.00 -5.31 -7.32
C GLY A 49 7.70 -4.29 -6.23
N SER A 50 8.67 -3.96 -5.35
CA SER A 50 8.52 -2.98 -4.27
C SER A 50 9.23 -1.65 -4.55
N LYS A 51 9.94 -1.53 -5.69
CA LYS A 51 10.65 -0.30 -6.05
C LYS A 51 9.66 0.83 -6.34
N GLU A 52 9.84 1.97 -5.68
CA GLU A 52 9.07 3.18 -5.98
C GLU A 52 9.29 3.63 -7.43
N MET A 53 8.20 3.88 -8.13
CA MET A 53 8.19 4.45 -9.48
C MET A 53 7.03 5.42 -9.61
N SER A 54 7.27 6.52 -10.29
CA SER A 54 6.29 7.52 -10.66
C SER A 54 6.29 7.69 -12.18
N PHE A 55 5.12 7.74 -12.78
CA PHE A 55 4.95 7.88 -14.23
C PHE A 55 4.26 9.22 -14.53
N ALA A 56 4.74 9.90 -15.56
CA ALA A 56 4.02 11.06 -16.08
C ALA A 56 2.67 10.60 -16.66
N ALA A 57 1.61 11.36 -16.40
CA ALA A 57 0.35 11.17 -17.09
C ALA A 57 0.58 11.47 -18.57
N ASP A 58 0.24 10.52 -19.44
CA ASP A 58 0.32 10.74 -20.88
C ASP A 58 -0.83 11.65 -21.31
N GLU A 59 -0.51 12.94 -21.52
CA GLU A 59 -1.49 13.98 -21.91
C GLU A 59 -2.00 13.82 -23.34
N GLN A 60 -1.37 12.96 -24.16
CA GLN A 60 -1.66 12.85 -25.59
C GLN A 60 -2.74 11.82 -25.95
N LEU A 61 -3.24 11.05 -24.99
CA LEU A 61 -4.32 10.10 -25.25
C LEU A 61 -5.67 10.78 -24.97
N GLU A 62 -6.12 11.60 -25.90
CA GLU A 62 -7.50 12.05 -25.98
C GLU A 62 -8.37 10.91 -26.54
N GLU A 63 -9.51 10.70 -25.87
CA GLU A 63 -10.61 9.79 -26.20
C GLU A 63 -10.32 8.29 -26.08
N ASP A 64 -11.16 7.62 -25.26
CA ASP A 64 -11.29 6.17 -25.23
C ASP A 64 -11.73 5.65 -26.60
N GLU A 65 -10.81 5.19 -27.44
CA GLU A 65 -11.18 4.41 -28.62
C GLU A 65 -12.00 3.20 -28.19
N ALA A 66 -13.03 2.85 -28.92
CA ALA A 66 -13.90 1.73 -28.62
C ALA A 66 -13.08 0.46 -28.33
N GLY A 67 -13.15 -0.01 -27.07
CA GLY A 67 -12.48 -1.24 -26.61
C GLY A 67 -11.09 -1.07 -25.98
N LYS A 68 -10.47 0.12 -26.01
CA LYS A 68 -9.21 0.40 -25.28
C LYS A 68 -9.45 1.38 -24.16
N ARG A 69 -8.91 1.06 -22.96
CA ARG A 69 -8.99 1.93 -21.80
C ARG A 69 -7.61 2.45 -21.41
N LYS A 70 -7.49 3.76 -21.19
CA LYS A 70 -6.26 4.37 -20.68
C LYS A 70 -6.06 4.01 -19.21
N SER A 71 -4.83 3.69 -18.83
CA SER A 71 -4.45 3.61 -17.42
C SER A 71 -4.27 5.03 -16.86
N TYR A 72 -4.87 5.29 -15.71
CA TYR A 72 -4.64 6.50 -14.92
C TYR A 72 -3.75 6.23 -13.69
N LEU A 73 -3.08 5.07 -13.66
CA LEU A 73 -2.08 4.77 -12.65
C LEU A 73 -0.81 5.56 -12.93
N THR A 74 -0.38 6.38 -11.98
CA THR A 74 0.79 7.27 -12.09
C THR A 74 1.91 6.92 -11.11
N GLN A 75 1.77 5.82 -10.37
CA GLN A 75 2.69 5.40 -9.33
C GLN A 75 2.85 3.89 -9.25
N TRP A 76 3.95 3.45 -8.64
CA TRP A 76 4.19 2.09 -8.19
C TRP A 76 5.07 2.11 -6.93
N PRO A 77 4.90 1.23 -5.93
CA PRO A 77 3.86 0.18 -5.82
C PRO A 77 2.48 0.74 -5.48
N VAL A 78 1.45 -0.13 -5.44
CA VAL A 78 0.06 0.23 -5.09
C VAL A 78 -0.43 -0.45 -3.82
N GLN A 79 0.10 -1.64 -3.50
CA GLN A 79 -0.31 -2.40 -2.31
C GLN A 79 0.16 -1.66 -1.04
N PHE A 80 -0.76 -1.48 -0.08
CA PHE A 80 -0.55 -0.57 1.04
C PHE A 80 0.61 -0.99 1.96
N HIS A 81 0.91 -2.29 2.10
CA HIS A 81 2.11 -2.73 2.81
C HIS A 81 3.40 -2.33 2.12
N LEU A 82 3.41 -2.27 0.79
CA LEU A 82 4.61 -1.99 0.00
C LEU A 82 4.89 -0.50 -0.20
N VAL A 83 3.86 0.36 -0.17
CA VAL A 83 4.07 1.80 -0.40
C VAL A 83 4.79 2.46 0.77
N SER A 84 5.69 3.39 0.47
CA SER A 84 6.25 4.32 1.46
C SER A 84 5.28 5.50 1.66
N PRO A 85 4.89 5.84 2.90
CA PRO A 85 4.04 7.00 3.16
C PRO A 85 4.73 8.33 2.82
N TYR A 86 6.05 8.32 2.65
CA TYR A 86 6.88 9.49 2.33
C TYR A 86 7.13 9.67 0.83
N ALA A 87 6.63 8.76 -0.01
CA ALA A 87 6.83 8.81 -1.45
C ALA A 87 6.30 10.12 -2.05
N ASN A 88 7.02 10.65 -3.03
CA ASN A 88 6.72 11.95 -3.64
C ASN A 88 5.30 12.04 -4.22
N TYR A 89 4.77 10.92 -4.74
CA TYR A 89 3.42 10.89 -5.32
C TYR A 89 2.29 11.03 -4.30
N TYR A 90 2.57 10.93 -3.00
CA TYR A 90 1.60 11.24 -1.94
C TYR A 90 1.64 12.70 -1.51
N GLN A 91 2.71 13.45 -1.82
CA GLN A 91 2.86 14.83 -1.38
C GLN A 91 1.76 15.72 -1.97
N ASN A 92 0.98 16.36 -1.09
CA ASN A 92 -0.13 17.25 -1.45
C ASN A 92 -1.17 16.60 -2.40
N SER A 93 -1.34 15.28 -2.34
CA SER A 93 -2.22 14.52 -3.24
C SER A 93 -3.62 14.29 -2.65
N HIS A 94 -4.52 13.86 -3.51
CA HIS A 94 -5.79 13.25 -3.13
C HIS A 94 -5.60 11.74 -3.08
N LEU A 95 -5.74 11.12 -1.90
CA LEU A 95 -5.56 9.67 -1.74
C LEU A 95 -6.84 8.93 -2.11
N LEU A 96 -6.72 7.93 -2.98
CA LEU A 96 -7.71 6.88 -3.19
C LEU A 96 -7.24 5.62 -2.44
N LEU A 97 -7.91 5.33 -1.32
CA LEU A 97 -7.69 4.11 -0.53
C LEU A 97 -8.78 3.10 -0.93
N THR A 98 -8.40 2.05 -1.64
CA THR A 98 -9.37 1.14 -2.25
C THR A 98 -9.21 -0.29 -1.75
N ALA A 99 -10.33 -0.99 -1.56
CA ALA A 99 -10.31 -2.42 -1.28
C ALA A 99 -9.95 -3.21 -2.54
N ASP A 100 -9.20 -4.31 -2.38
CA ASP A 100 -8.65 -5.16 -3.45
C ASP A 100 -9.67 -5.56 -4.53
N CYS A 101 -10.92 -5.83 -4.13
CA CYS A 101 -11.95 -6.30 -5.03
C CYS A 101 -12.58 -5.20 -5.90
N VAL A 102 -12.48 -3.93 -5.50
CA VAL A 102 -13.18 -2.81 -6.15
C VAL A 102 -12.79 -2.63 -7.62
N PRO A 103 -11.49 -2.61 -7.99
CA PRO A 103 -11.10 -2.41 -9.38
C PRO A 103 -11.57 -3.51 -10.33
N PHE A 104 -11.85 -4.71 -9.80
CA PHE A 104 -12.35 -5.84 -10.57
C PHE A 104 -13.86 -5.85 -10.72
N SER A 105 -14.56 -5.18 -9.80
CA SER A 105 -16.01 -5.12 -9.78
C SER A 105 -16.55 -3.93 -10.57
N TYR A 106 -15.80 -2.81 -10.65
CA TYR A 106 -16.22 -1.59 -11.33
C TYR A 106 -15.40 -1.37 -12.62
N PRO A 107 -16.01 -1.50 -13.82
CA PRO A 107 -15.27 -1.51 -15.10
C PRO A 107 -14.49 -0.24 -15.41
N ASP A 108 -15.04 0.95 -15.08
CA ASP A 108 -14.45 2.25 -15.36
C ASP A 108 -13.63 2.83 -14.19
N TYR A 109 -13.13 1.97 -13.30
CA TYR A 109 -12.41 2.35 -12.09
C TYR A 109 -11.30 3.38 -12.33
N HIS A 110 -10.48 3.18 -13.36
CA HIS A 110 -9.39 4.10 -13.67
C HIS A 110 -9.89 5.48 -14.08
N LYS A 111 -10.90 5.53 -14.94
CA LYS A 111 -11.45 6.76 -15.52
C LYS A 111 -12.22 7.58 -14.48
N ASP A 112 -13.10 6.92 -13.74
CA ASP A 112 -14.06 7.61 -12.89
C ASP A 112 -13.48 7.92 -11.49
N PHE A 113 -12.57 7.07 -11.00
CA PHE A 113 -12.13 7.18 -9.62
C PHE A 113 -10.63 7.39 -9.43
N LEU A 114 -9.75 6.82 -10.28
CA LEU A 114 -8.31 6.89 -10.11
C LEU A 114 -7.67 8.16 -10.69
N LYS A 115 -8.30 8.76 -11.68
CA LYS A 115 -7.78 9.97 -12.34
C LYS A 115 -7.45 11.05 -11.31
N ASP A 116 -6.26 11.64 -11.40
CA ASP A 116 -5.75 12.73 -10.55
C ASP A 116 -5.63 12.38 -9.05
N LYS A 117 -5.50 11.09 -8.72
CA LYS A 117 -5.33 10.62 -7.34
C LYS A 117 -4.11 9.72 -7.19
N SER A 118 -3.51 9.76 -6.01
CA SER A 118 -2.58 8.73 -5.55
C SER A 118 -3.36 7.51 -5.06
N LEU A 119 -2.80 6.33 -5.19
CA LEU A 119 -3.49 5.06 -4.90
C LEU A 119 -2.83 4.30 -3.75
N ALA A 120 -3.65 3.72 -2.89
CA ALA A 120 -3.26 2.65 -1.97
C ALA A 120 -4.33 1.56 -1.98
N VAL A 121 -3.90 0.31 -2.11
CA VAL A 121 -4.78 -0.87 -2.20
C VAL A 121 -4.59 -1.74 -0.97
N ALA A 122 -5.67 -2.17 -0.33
CA ALA A 122 -5.63 -2.96 0.89
C ALA A 122 -6.85 -3.87 1.06
N CYS A 123 -6.67 -4.99 1.74
CA CYS A 123 -7.76 -5.86 2.17
C CYS A 123 -7.81 -5.95 3.69
N PRO A 124 -8.75 -5.28 4.39
CA PRO A 124 -8.79 -5.33 5.85
C PRO A 124 -9.13 -6.71 6.42
N LYS A 125 -9.52 -7.67 5.58
CA LYS A 125 -9.81 -9.05 5.98
C LYS A 125 -8.60 -9.98 5.83
N LEU A 126 -7.83 -9.81 4.75
CA LEU A 126 -6.74 -10.73 4.40
C LEU A 126 -5.37 -10.21 4.84
N ASP A 127 -5.20 -8.88 4.86
CA ASP A 127 -3.94 -8.28 5.25
C ASP A 127 -3.72 -8.38 6.76
N SER A 128 -2.53 -8.79 7.15
CA SER A 128 -2.11 -8.85 8.55
C SER A 128 -1.57 -7.48 9.01
N ASN A 129 -1.41 -7.34 10.35
CA ASN A 129 -0.77 -6.17 10.96
C ASN A 129 -1.34 -4.81 10.51
N GLN A 130 -2.63 -4.61 10.71
CA GLN A 130 -3.35 -3.38 10.31
C GLN A 130 -2.85 -2.11 11.05
N GLN A 131 -2.10 -2.25 12.14
CA GLN A 131 -1.46 -1.12 12.82
C GLN A 131 -0.49 -0.39 11.87
N VAL A 132 0.23 -1.12 11.05
CA VAL A 132 1.11 -0.53 10.01
C VAL A 132 0.33 0.36 9.03
N TYR A 133 -0.90 0.00 8.71
CA TYR A 133 -1.77 0.84 7.87
C TYR A 133 -2.18 2.13 8.55
N LEU A 134 -2.52 2.06 9.82
CA LEU A 134 -2.83 3.24 10.63
C LEU A 134 -1.63 4.18 10.70
N ASP A 135 -0.45 3.65 10.99
CA ASP A 135 0.79 4.42 11.09
C ASP A 135 1.14 5.09 9.74
N LYS A 136 1.00 4.36 8.65
CA LYS A 136 1.20 4.92 7.30
C LYS A 136 0.20 6.02 6.95
N LEU A 137 -1.09 5.83 7.25
CA LEU A 137 -2.09 6.88 7.04
C LEU A 137 -1.79 8.12 7.87
N LEU A 138 -1.39 7.95 9.13
CA LEU A 138 -0.98 9.06 9.98
C LEU A 138 0.21 9.81 9.41
N ALA A 139 1.24 9.11 8.93
CA ALA A 139 2.38 9.71 8.27
C ALA A 139 1.97 10.44 6.98
N MET A 140 1.14 9.83 6.13
CA MET A 140 0.62 10.47 4.91
C MET A 140 -0.18 11.75 5.24
N ILE A 141 -1.01 11.72 6.27
CA ILE A 141 -1.80 12.87 6.71
C ILE A 141 -0.88 13.97 7.24
N ASN A 142 0.07 13.62 8.10
CA ASN A 142 0.86 14.59 8.85
C ASN A 142 2.04 15.14 8.06
N GLU A 143 2.70 14.32 7.26
CA GLU A 143 3.97 14.64 6.61
C GLU A 143 3.83 14.81 5.10
N ALA A 144 3.04 13.96 4.42
CA ALA A 144 2.77 14.14 3.00
C ALA A 144 1.65 15.17 2.71
N ASN A 145 0.99 15.67 3.75
CA ASN A 145 -0.02 16.74 3.64
C ASN A 145 -1.14 16.41 2.64
N LEU A 146 -1.74 15.23 2.80
CA LEU A 146 -2.87 14.81 1.96
C LEU A 146 -3.99 15.85 1.94
N ARG A 147 -4.53 16.12 0.75
CA ARG A 147 -5.64 17.07 0.56
C ARG A 147 -7.01 16.45 0.86
N SER A 148 -7.18 15.18 0.58
CA SER A 148 -8.41 14.42 0.88
C SER A 148 -8.13 12.92 0.86
N ILE A 149 -9.03 12.16 1.46
CA ILE A 149 -9.05 10.69 1.39
C ILE A 149 -10.39 10.26 0.83
N THR A 150 -10.38 9.47 -0.25
CA THR A 150 -11.54 8.74 -0.76
C THR A 150 -11.34 7.27 -0.47
N VAL A 151 -12.25 6.66 0.29
CA VAL A 151 -12.21 5.23 0.57
C VAL A 151 -13.22 4.53 -0.32
N MET A 152 -12.74 3.57 -1.13
CA MET A 152 -13.63 2.73 -1.95
C MET A 152 -13.69 1.32 -1.39
N ILE A 153 -14.90 0.85 -1.12
CA ILE A 153 -15.16 -0.46 -0.52
C ILE A 153 -16.25 -1.21 -1.28
N MET A 154 -16.22 -2.52 -1.16
CA MET A 154 -17.34 -3.35 -1.59
C MET A 154 -18.47 -3.35 -0.58
N GLN A 155 -19.67 -3.64 -1.02
CA GLN A 155 -20.90 -3.82 -0.25
C GLN A 155 -20.86 -5.03 0.73
N VAL A 156 -19.70 -5.50 1.11
CA VAL A 156 -19.55 -6.68 1.96
C VAL A 156 -19.02 -6.30 3.35
N PRO A 157 -19.43 -7.00 4.43
CA PRO A 157 -19.08 -6.60 5.80
C PRO A 157 -17.58 -6.50 6.08
N CYS A 158 -16.76 -7.34 5.42
CA CYS A 158 -15.31 -7.36 5.63
C CYS A 158 -14.61 -6.07 5.17
N CYS A 159 -15.18 -5.32 4.22
CA CYS A 159 -14.57 -4.09 3.71
C CYS A 159 -14.76 -2.86 4.62
N GLY A 160 -15.73 -2.89 5.53
CA GLY A 160 -16.02 -1.75 6.42
C GLY A 160 -14.84 -1.30 7.28
N GLY A 161 -13.94 -2.23 7.62
CA GLY A 161 -12.73 -1.95 8.38
C GLY A 161 -11.79 -0.93 7.72
N LEU A 162 -11.77 -0.86 6.38
CA LEU A 162 -10.94 0.10 5.66
C LEU A 162 -11.42 1.54 5.87
N TYR A 163 -12.73 1.75 5.88
CA TYR A 163 -13.31 3.06 6.18
C TYR A 163 -13.07 3.48 7.64
N GLN A 164 -13.25 2.54 8.58
CA GLN A 164 -12.97 2.80 9.99
C GLN A 164 -11.50 3.15 10.23
N LEU A 165 -10.59 2.48 9.54
CA LEU A 165 -9.16 2.77 9.59
C LEU A 165 -8.86 4.23 9.17
N ALA A 166 -9.44 4.68 8.06
CA ALA A 166 -9.28 6.06 7.58
C ALA A 166 -9.87 7.08 8.57
N GLN A 167 -11.05 6.80 9.15
CA GLN A 167 -11.65 7.65 10.18
C GLN A 167 -10.74 7.77 11.42
N ASN A 168 -10.22 6.64 11.91
CA ASN A 168 -9.32 6.61 13.05
C ASN A 168 -8.03 7.39 12.79
N ALA A 169 -7.44 7.27 11.61
CA ALA A 169 -6.24 8.01 11.23
C ALA A 169 -6.49 9.53 11.22
N ILE A 170 -7.60 9.97 10.64
CA ILE A 170 -7.96 11.40 10.65
C ILE A 170 -8.19 11.90 12.08
N GLN A 171 -8.92 11.16 12.89
CA GLN A 171 -9.17 11.53 14.29
C GLN A 171 -7.87 11.64 15.09
N GLN A 172 -6.96 10.67 14.95
CA GLN A 172 -5.69 10.67 15.68
C GLN A 172 -4.71 11.73 15.17
N SER A 173 -4.77 12.10 13.89
CA SER A 173 -3.92 13.16 13.33
C SER A 173 -4.25 14.55 13.86
N GLY A 174 -5.46 14.76 14.38
CA GLY A 174 -5.96 16.09 14.77
C GLY A 174 -6.17 17.05 13.60
N LYS A 175 -5.99 16.63 12.35
CA LYS A 175 -6.18 17.45 11.14
C LYS A 175 -7.61 17.30 10.60
N ILE A 176 -8.09 18.35 9.97
CA ILE A 176 -9.39 18.33 9.26
C ILE A 176 -9.11 18.02 7.80
N ILE A 177 -9.40 16.79 7.40
CA ILE A 177 -9.22 16.31 6.02
C ILE A 177 -10.57 15.79 5.51
N PRO A 178 -11.01 16.20 4.30
CA PRO A 178 -12.20 15.64 3.68
C PRO A 178 -12.08 14.12 3.51
N LEU A 179 -13.06 13.38 4.03
CA LEU A 179 -13.17 11.93 3.89
C LEU A 179 -14.45 11.60 3.14
N LYS A 180 -14.32 10.95 1.99
CA LYS A 180 -15.42 10.43 1.19
C LYS A 180 -15.40 8.89 1.25
N VAL A 181 -16.56 8.27 1.29
CA VAL A 181 -16.70 6.81 1.12
C VAL A 181 -17.54 6.51 -0.09
N ILE A 182 -17.05 5.59 -0.94
CA ILE A 182 -17.77 5.08 -2.10
C ILE A 182 -17.97 3.58 -1.89
N VAL A 183 -19.21 3.13 -2.02
CA VAL A 183 -19.57 1.72 -1.85
C VAL A 183 -19.98 1.14 -3.19
N ILE A 184 -19.26 0.10 -3.62
CA ILE A 184 -19.51 -0.62 -4.87
C ILE A 184 -20.25 -1.91 -4.56
N GLY A 185 -21.35 -2.14 -5.27
CA GLY A 185 -22.09 -3.40 -5.26
C GLY A 185 -21.32 -4.54 -5.91
N ILE A 186 -21.67 -5.77 -5.56
CA ILE A 186 -21.03 -6.96 -6.15
C ILE A 186 -21.25 -7.08 -7.67
N ASN A 187 -22.28 -6.42 -8.20
CA ASN A 187 -22.60 -6.36 -9.63
C ASN A 187 -21.94 -5.16 -10.34
N GLY A 188 -21.15 -4.37 -9.61
CA GLY A 188 -20.39 -3.24 -10.16
C GLY A 188 -21.11 -1.88 -10.14
N GLU A 189 -22.31 -1.78 -9.56
CA GLU A 189 -23.02 -0.52 -9.41
C GLU A 189 -22.46 0.33 -8.25
N VAL A 190 -22.54 1.66 -8.35
CA VAL A 190 -22.23 2.58 -7.25
C VAL A 190 -23.46 2.68 -6.35
N LEU A 191 -23.39 2.14 -5.13
CA LEU A 191 -24.51 2.12 -4.17
C LEU A 191 -24.53 3.37 -3.27
N LYS A 192 -23.37 3.93 -3.02
CA LYS A 192 -23.20 5.11 -2.18
C LYS A 192 -21.99 5.91 -2.64
N GLU A 193 -22.14 7.21 -2.66
CA GLU A 193 -21.09 8.17 -2.94
C GLU A 193 -21.10 9.34 -1.96
#